data_08a302fe4aa36fa91ee2ad782c2396a7
#
_entry.id   08a302fe4aa36fa91ee2ad782c2396a7
#
_cell.length_a   1.000
_cell.length_b   1.000
_cell.length_c   1.000
_cell.angle_alpha   90.00
_cell.angle_beta   90.00
_cell.angle_gamma   90.00
#
_symmetry.space_group_name_H-M   'P 1'
#
loop_
_entity.id
_entity.type
_entity.pdbx_description
1 polymer ?
#
loop_
_entity_poly.entity_id
_entity_poly.type
_entity_poly.pdbx_seq_one_letter_code
_entity_poly.pdbx_strand_id
1 'polypeptide(L)'
;MGHPSGQNATASIGWRVHAFRFLVYFTGLFAAALAPWVNRTFGSPTIEQVLYHLRFAEGAALEMSEVFVSTFLVEVLLAALILAGIASALHTVLEQGRGLWRARGARALPPLVVGGGLTMLLMQFSAFSWAAAHFEKDRFAQSYLDPAAVALMEGKRRNLILIYVESLEETYSDQALFGADLLAPLRTVGGRSLPAYRAAPGATWTIAALVATQCGIPLTVYDDDIRSVKAERTFLRGATCLGDILQARGYRNVFMGGAPLSFSGKGEFLQDHGYEERWGKKKWLDAGARPPGTPDPEMGGWGMYDDALLERARARLAELHAEGQPFNLTLLTLDTHNPNGYLSPRCRRDAVNGSEEAFRAIVGCTSAQLARFVRFVRDEGYLKDTTLVIIGDHPAVGNPVDAKLRSVADRRVFNLFVGAQPFPAHVQPLVSFDMFPTLLEITGARAPDGRLGLGRSAWAPDTSPSAWVLHPNLPALAGSAAYQRLWSGNPG
;
A
#
# COMPACT_ATOMS: atom_id res chain seq x y z
N MET A 1 43.67 73.06 0.30
CA MET A 1 43.18 72.15 1.36
C MET A 1 41.99 71.37 0.76
N GLY A 2 42.27 70.19 0.24
CA GLY A 2 41.25 69.34 -0.35
C GLY A 2 40.79 68.29 0.65
N HIS A 3 39.52 68.24 0.90
CA HIS A 3 38.91 67.11 1.65
C HIS A 3 38.78 65.92 0.71
N PRO A 4 39.21 64.69 1.12
CA PRO A 4 38.86 63.49 0.41
C PRO A 4 37.48 63.05 0.85
N SER A 5 36.51 63.10 -0.08
CA SER A 5 35.18 62.47 0.01
C SER A 5 35.35 60.96 0.10
N GLY A 6 35.12 60.39 1.31
CA GLY A 6 35.04 58.96 1.49
C GLY A 6 33.85 58.41 0.74
N GLN A 7 34.04 57.83 -0.39
CA GLN A 7 33.05 56.97 -1.07
C GLN A 7 32.93 55.67 -0.26
N ASN A 8 31.81 55.50 0.46
CA ASN A 8 31.39 54.23 0.98
C ASN A 8 31.08 53.29 -0.20
N ALA A 9 32.06 52.51 -0.60
CA ALA A 9 31.87 51.41 -1.56
C ALA A 9 31.08 50.29 -0.81
N THR A 10 29.77 50.35 -0.89
CA THR A 10 28.92 49.15 -0.64
C THR A 10 29.22 48.19 -1.78
N ALA A 11 30.13 47.22 -1.53
CA ALA A 11 30.37 46.12 -2.45
C ALA A 11 29.03 45.40 -2.71
N SER A 12 28.48 45.57 -3.91
CA SER A 12 27.30 44.84 -4.36
C SER A 12 27.63 43.34 -4.36
N ILE A 13 27.01 42.59 -3.48
CA ILE A 13 27.11 41.13 -3.47
C ILE A 13 26.63 40.68 -4.85
N GLY A 14 27.52 40.01 -5.61
CA GLY A 14 27.20 39.61 -6.98
C GLY A 14 26.00 38.67 -7.04
N TRP A 15 25.20 38.76 -8.11
CA TRP A 15 23.99 37.95 -8.31
C TRP A 15 24.22 36.44 -8.07
N ARG A 16 25.42 35.92 -8.35
CA ARG A 16 25.82 34.52 -8.13
C ARG A 16 25.75 34.12 -6.64
N VAL A 17 26.11 35.00 -5.73
CA VAL A 17 26.04 34.75 -4.28
C VAL A 17 24.59 34.71 -3.82
N HIS A 18 23.74 35.61 -4.35
CA HIS A 18 22.31 35.60 -4.04
C HIS A 18 21.65 34.34 -4.59
N ALA A 19 21.96 33.92 -5.83
CA ALA A 19 21.45 32.70 -6.44
C ALA A 19 21.89 31.44 -5.65
N PHE A 20 23.16 31.37 -5.24
CA PHE A 20 23.67 30.26 -4.43
C PHE A 20 22.97 30.18 -3.07
N ARG A 21 22.80 31.31 -2.38
CA ARG A 21 22.06 31.37 -1.10
C ARG A 21 20.62 30.91 -1.25
N PHE A 22 19.96 31.40 -2.27
CA PHE A 22 18.59 30.97 -2.57
C PHE A 22 18.50 29.46 -2.75
N LEU A 23 19.41 28.86 -3.52
CA LEU A 23 19.44 27.40 -3.72
C LEU A 23 19.69 26.64 -2.41
N VAL A 24 20.58 27.12 -1.56
CA VAL A 24 20.85 26.50 -0.25
C VAL A 24 19.59 26.52 0.62
N TYR A 25 18.91 27.67 0.75
CA TYR A 25 17.66 27.77 1.50
C TYR A 25 16.55 26.94 0.87
N PHE A 26 16.44 27.00 -0.46
CA PHE A 26 15.44 26.20 -1.19
C PHE A 26 15.61 24.71 -0.91
N THR A 27 16.81 24.17 -0.95
CA THR A 27 17.07 22.74 -0.66
C THR A 27 16.57 22.35 0.73
N GLY A 28 16.93 23.12 1.77
CA GLY A 28 16.51 22.80 3.13
C GLY A 28 15.01 22.96 3.35
N LEU A 29 14.42 24.03 2.83
CA LEU A 29 12.99 24.32 2.97
C LEU A 29 12.12 23.38 2.12
N PHE A 30 12.59 22.99 0.95
CA PHE A 30 11.95 21.96 0.15
C PHE A 30 11.89 20.63 0.89
N ALA A 31 13.02 20.19 1.46
CA ALA A 31 13.05 18.96 2.27
C ALA A 31 12.11 19.06 3.49
N ALA A 32 12.08 20.21 4.17
CA ALA A 32 11.19 20.46 5.31
C ALA A 32 9.71 20.48 4.93
N ALA A 33 9.34 20.98 3.74
CA ALA A 33 7.97 21.00 3.24
C ALA A 33 7.54 19.63 2.70
N LEU A 34 8.47 18.89 2.08
CA LEU A 34 8.22 17.57 1.51
C LEU A 34 7.85 16.54 2.58
N ALA A 35 8.53 16.53 3.73
CA ALA A 35 8.29 15.56 4.79
C ALA A 35 6.84 15.53 5.31
N PRO A 36 6.21 16.64 5.73
CA PRO A 36 4.82 16.62 6.17
C PRO A 36 3.82 16.37 5.02
N TRP A 37 4.14 16.79 3.79
CA TRP A 37 3.30 16.48 2.63
C TRP A 37 3.28 14.97 2.36
N VAL A 38 4.44 14.31 2.35
CA VAL A 38 4.54 12.84 2.22
C VAL A 38 3.75 12.14 3.32
N ASN A 39 3.86 12.60 4.57
CA ASN A 39 3.14 12.01 5.69
C ASN A 39 1.62 12.10 5.54
N ARG A 40 1.11 13.25 5.09
CA ARG A 40 -0.33 13.42 4.86
C ARG A 40 -0.84 12.60 3.70
N THR A 41 -0.04 12.48 2.63
CA THR A 41 -0.46 11.87 1.35
C THR A 41 -0.31 10.35 1.36
N PHE A 42 0.80 9.84 1.88
CA PHE A 42 1.20 8.43 1.81
C PHE A 42 1.38 7.77 3.18
N GLY A 43 1.10 8.48 4.28
CA GLY A 43 1.38 8.02 5.62
C GLY A 43 2.86 8.10 5.96
N SER A 44 3.41 7.05 6.55
CA SER A 44 4.82 6.97 6.94
C SER A 44 5.55 5.95 6.06
N PRO A 45 5.77 6.24 4.75
CA PRO A 45 6.49 5.34 3.88
C PRO A 45 7.94 5.20 4.35
N THR A 46 8.47 3.99 4.26
CA THR A 46 9.87 3.72 4.55
C THR A 46 10.76 4.00 3.34
N ILE A 47 12.08 4.05 3.54
CA ILE A 47 13.03 4.25 2.44
C ILE A 47 12.93 3.10 1.43
N GLU A 48 12.71 1.87 1.88
CA GLU A 48 12.53 0.70 1.02
C GLU A 48 11.30 0.84 0.12
N GLN A 49 10.22 1.40 0.64
CA GLN A 49 9.02 1.67 -0.15
C GLN A 49 9.29 2.73 -1.22
N VAL A 50 10.07 3.77 -0.90
CA VAL A 50 10.50 4.77 -1.89
C VAL A 50 11.37 4.13 -2.98
N LEU A 51 12.37 3.34 -2.59
CA LEU A 51 13.25 2.63 -3.52
C LEU A 51 12.46 1.66 -4.41
N TYR A 52 11.48 0.97 -3.84
CA TYR A 52 10.57 0.11 -4.59
C TYR A 52 9.80 0.89 -5.68
N HIS A 53 9.20 2.03 -5.32
CA HIS A 53 8.46 2.84 -6.29
C HIS A 53 9.37 3.43 -7.37
N LEU A 54 10.63 3.75 -7.07
CA LEU A 54 11.61 4.16 -8.08
C LEU A 54 11.93 3.03 -9.08
N ARG A 55 11.99 1.78 -8.63
CA ARG A 55 12.18 0.60 -9.49
C ARG A 55 10.99 0.36 -10.43
N PHE A 56 9.77 0.47 -9.90
CA PHE A 56 8.52 0.23 -10.62
C PHE A 56 7.83 1.52 -11.08
N ALA A 57 8.59 2.62 -11.26
CA ALA A 57 8.06 3.95 -11.56
C ALA A 57 7.47 4.09 -12.98
N GLU A 58 7.83 3.21 -13.93
CA GLU A 58 7.26 3.27 -15.28
C GLU A 58 5.76 2.99 -15.24
N GLY A 59 4.98 3.97 -15.67
CA GLY A 59 3.52 3.96 -15.62
C GLY A 59 2.90 4.69 -14.43
N ALA A 60 3.55 4.72 -13.27
CA ALA A 60 3.01 5.41 -12.09
C ALA A 60 2.97 6.94 -12.26
N ALA A 61 4.00 7.52 -12.85
CA ALA A 61 4.08 8.97 -13.03
C ALA A 61 3.02 9.55 -13.99
N LEU A 62 2.58 8.77 -14.98
CA LEU A 62 1.57 9.18 -15.96
C LEU A 62 0.13 9.02 -15.42
N GLU A 63 -0.04 8.30 -14.32
CA GLU A 63 -1.34 7.98 -13.73
C GLU A 63 -1.55 8.60 -12.35
N MET A 64 -0.65 9.51 -11.92
CA MET A 64 -0.80 10.23 -10.66
C MET A 64 -2.08 11.07 -10.67
N SER A 65 -2.83 11.01 -9.57
CA SER A 65 -4.01 11.86 -9.36
C SER A 65 -3.63 13.34 -9.49
N GLU A 66 -4.45 14.12 -10.22
CA GLU A 66 -4.29 15.57 -10.34
C GLU A 66 -4.20 16.27 -8.97
N VAL A 67 -4.87 15.72 -7.95
CA VAL A 67 -4.83 16.22 -6.57
C VAL A 67 -3.43 16.09 -5.98
N PHE A 68 -2.73 14.98 -6.19
CA PHE A 68 -1.35 14.83 -5.72
C PHE A 68 -0.41 15.82 -6.38
N VAL A 69 -0.54 15.99 -7.69
CA VAL A 69 0.29 16.95 -8.45
C VAL A 69 0.02 18.39 -7.99
N SER A 70 -1.23 18.79 -7.88
CA SER A 70 -1.61 20.16 -7.48
C SER A 70 -1.18 20.48 -6.05
N THR A 71 -1.40 19.58 -5.09
CA THR A 71 -0.99 19.79 -3.70
C THR A 71 0.54 19.81 -3.56
N PHE A 72 1.27 18.96 -4.29
CA PHE A 72 2.74 19.01 -4.33
C PHE A 72 3.26 20.34 -4.87
N LEU A 73 2.70 20.82 -5.97
CA LEU A 73 3.11 22.09 -6.58
C LEU A 73 2.88 23.28 -5.66
N VAL A 74 1.76 23.31 -4.91
CA VAL A 74 1.40 24.42 -4.03
C VAL A 74 2.08 24.29 -2.67
N GLU A 75 1.92 23.16 -2.00
CA GLU A 75 2.34 23.01 -0.59
C GLU A 75 3.83 22.73 -0.43
N VAL A 76 4.49 22.15 -1.45
CA VAL A 76 5.91 21.83 -1.39
C VAL A 76 6.71 22.82 -2.24
N LEU A 77 6.49 22.84 -3.55
CA LEU A 77 7.36 23.58 -4.46
C LEU A 77 7.19 25.10 -4.31
N LEU A 78 5.96 25.63 -4.42
CA LEU A 78 5.69 27.06 -4.33
C LEU A 78 6.00 27.60 -2.93
N ALA A 79 5.60 26.87 -1.88
CA ALA A 79 5.92 27.24 -0.50
C ALA A 79 7.44 27.32 -0.26
N ALA A 80 8.19 26.31 -0.72
CA ALA A 80 9.67 26.31 -0.61
C ALA A 80 10.31 27.46 -1.39
N LEU A 81 9.82 27.79 -2.58
CA LEU A 81 10.33 28.94 -3.38
C LEU A 81 10.11 30.26 -2.65
N ILE A 82 8.90 30.51 -2.14
CA ILE A 82 8.58 31.76 -1.42
C ILE A 82 9.42 31.86 -0.15
N LEU A 83 9.47 30.81 0.67
CA LEU A 83 10.20 30.83 1.94
C LEU A 83 11.72 30.94 1.71
N ALA A 84 12.27 30.34 0.66
CA ALA A 84 13.68 30.50 0.28
C ALA A 84 14.01 31.94 -0.15
N GLY A 85 13.10 32.60 -0.85
CA GLY A 85 13.24 34.03 -1.18
C GLY A 85 13.27 34.90 0.08
N ILE A 86 12.35 34.67 1.01
CA ILE A 86 12.29 35.39 2.31
C ILE A 86 13.55 35.13 3.12
N ALA A 87 13.98 33.86 3.26
CA ALA A 87 15.17 33.50 4.01
C ALA A 87 16.47 34.09 3.42
N SER A 88 16.58 34.12 2.09
CA SER A 88 17.69 34.75 1.40
C SER A 88 17.75 36.28 1.60
N ALA A 89 16.58 36.94 1.57
CA ALA A 89 16.47 38.36 1.85
C ALA A 89 16.84 38.67 3.32
N LEU A 90 16.33 37.89 4.27
CA LEU A 90 16.65 38.03 5.69
C LEU A 90 18.15 37.82 5.95
N HIS A 91 18.74 36.83 5.31
CA HIS A 91 20.19 36.58 5.38
C HIS A 91 20.98 37.81 4.96
N THR A 92 20.60 38.45 3.85
CA THR A 92 21.25 39.67 3.35
C THR A 92 21.14 40.83 4.35
N VAL A 93 19.96 41.00 4.98
CA VAL A 93 19.73 42.01 6.01
C VAL A 93 20.61 41.75 7.26
N LEU A 94 20.73 40.49 7.67
CA LEU A 94 21.58 40.11 8.79
C LEU A 94 23.06 40.36 8.53
N GLU A 95 23.56 40.09 7.32
CA GLU A 95 24.96 40.37 6.94
C GLU A 95 25.28 41.87 6.86
N GLN A 96 24.35 42.68 6.38
CA GLN A 96 24.54 44.11 6.27
C GLN A 96 24.46 44.83 7.64
N GLY A 97 23.88 44.15 8.64
CA GLY A 97 23.75 44.68 9.99
C GLY A 97 25.05 44.67 10.78
N ARG A 98 25.29 45.77 11.57
CA ARG A 98 26.45 45.86 12.47
C ARG A 98 26.20 45.05 13.77
N GLY A 99 27.21 44.23 14.18
CA GLY A 99 27.20 43.51 15.45
C GLY A 99 27.52 42.01 15.33
N LEU A 100 28.27 41.48 16.30
CA LEU A 100 28.73 40.10 16.34
C LEU A 100 27.58 39.05 16.29
N TRP A 101 26.44 39.34 16.93
CA TRP A 101 25.31 38.46 16.98
C TRP A 101 24.62 38.28 15.61
N ARG A 102 24.53 39.37 14.82
CA ARG A 102 23.98 39.32 13.45
C ARG A 102 24.85 38.54 12.50
N ALA A 103 26.17 38.76 12.56
CA ALA A 103 27.13 38.04 11.74
C ALA A 103 27.16 36.53 12.07
N ARG A 104 27.03 36.14 13.36
CA ARG A 104 26.92 34.75 13.80
C ARG A 104 25.59 34.14 13.32
N GLY A 105 24.48 34.86 13.43
CA GLY A 105 23.18 34.44 12.96
C GLY A 105 23.17 34.19 11.42
N ALA A 106 23.73 35.12 10.64
CA ALA A 106 23.84 34.95 9.19
C ALA A 106 24.67 33.69 8.80
N ARG A 107 25.75 33.39 9.52
CA ARG A 107 26.57 32.19 9.28
C ARG A 107 25.90 30.88 9.71
N ALA A 108 25.10 30.92 10.76
CA ALA A 108 24.45 29.71 11.32
C ALA A 108 23.15 29.34 10.57
N LEU A 109 22.46 30.31 9.99
CA LEU A 109 21.12 30.11 9.41
C LEU A 109 21.10 29.09 8.25
N PRO A 110 21.99 29.13 7.23
CA PRO A 110 21.98 28.16 6.13
C PRO A 110 22.17 26.70 6.60
N PRO A 111 23.21 26.35 7.41
CA PRO A 111 23.39 24.97 7.84
C PRO A 111 22.24 24.49 8.75
N LEU A 112 21.63 25.38 9.56
CA LEU A 112 20.48 25.02 10.38
C LEU A 112 19.23 24.71 9.52
N VAL A 113 18.97 25.50 8.49
CA VAL A 113 17.81 25.26 7.61
C VAL A 113 18.00 24.00 6.79
N VAL A 114 19.19 23.80 6.19
CA VAL A 114 19.47 22.59 5.41
C VAL A 114 19.53 21.37 6.30
N GLY A 115 20.24 21.43 7.41
CA GLY A 115 20.36 20.32 8.36
C GLY A 115 18.99 19.93 8.96
N GLY A 116 18.21 20.93 9.39
CA GLY A 116 16.86 20.69 9.90
C GLY A 116 15.93 20.06 8.88
N GLY A 117 15.88 20.61 7.67
CA GLY A 117 15.03 20.06 6.59
C GLY A 117 15.43 18.63 6.19
N LEU A 118 16.72 18.37 6.02
CA LEU A 118 17.22 17.04 5.71
C LEU A 118 16.95 16.04 6.85
N THR A 119 17.14 16.47 8.10
CA THR A 119 16.82 15.61 9.25
C THR A 119 15.33 15.25 9.28
N MET A 120 14.44 16.22 9.07
CA MET A 120 13.01 15.95 8.99
C MET A 120 12.69 14.93 7.88
N LEU A 121 13.30 15.08 6.70
CA LEU A 121 13.09 14.17 5.59
C LEU A 121 13.64 12.76 5.87
N LEU A 122 14.83 12.65 6.46
CA LEU A 122 15.43 11.37 6.84
C LEU A 122 14.60 10.65 7.93
N MET A 123 14.07 11.40 8.89
CA MET A 123 13.16 10.84 9.90
C MET A 123 11.84 10.37 9.27
N GLN A 124 11.28 11.14 8.32
CA GLN A 124 10.04 10.79 7.62
C GLN A 124 10.15 9.43 6.92
N PHE A 125 11.28 9.14 6.30
CA PHE A 125 11.52 7.88 5.59
C PHE A 125 12.17 6.79 6.45
N SER A 126 12.26 6.98 7.76
CA SER A 126 12.89 6.03 8.68
C SER A 126 14.34 5.65 8.30
N ALA A 127 15.07 6.59 7.66
CA ALA A 127 16.40 6.32 7.09
C ALA A 127 17.44 5.89 8.15
N PHE A 128 17.32 6.39 9.38
CA PHE A 128 18.20 5.98 10.47
C PHE A 128 17.97 4.53 10.91
N SER A 129 16.69 4.10 10.97
CA SER A 129 16.33 2.72 11.27
C SER A 129 16.77 1.79 10.13
N TRP A 130 16.65 2.24 8.89
CA TRP A 130 17.14 1.53 7.72
C TRP A 130 18.66 1.33 7.78
N ALA A 131 19.43 2.37 8.07
CA ALA A 131 20.88 2.27 8.19
C ALA A 131 21.30 1.36 9.36
N ALA A 132 20.64 1.46 10.52
CA ALA A 132 20.94 0.62 11.69
C ALA A 132 20.68 -0.87 11.41
N ALA A 133 19.67 -1.17 10.63
CA ALA A 133 19.25 -2.54 10.30
C ALA A 133 20.30 -3.33 9.50
N HIS A 134 21.16 -2.66 8.73
CA HIS A 134 22.28 -3.32 8.02
C HIS A 134 23.31 -3.96 8.96
N PHE A 135 23.29 -3.58 10.22
CA PHE A 135 24.19 -4.15 11.26
C PHE A 135 23.51 -5.21 12.13
N GLU A 136 22.22 -5.52 11.88
CA GLU A 136 21.49 -6.53 12.63
C GLU A 136 21.71 -7.95 12.06
N LYS A 137 21.46 -8.97 12.90
CA LYS A 137 21.51 -10.37 12.47
C LYS A 137 20.39 -10.69 11.47
N ASP A 138 20.71 -11.50 10.46
CA ASP A 138 19.74 -12.02 9.51
C ASP A 138 18.72 -12.94 10.22
N ARG A 139 17.60 -12.35 10.64
CA ARG A 139 16.49 -13.07 11.28
C ARG A 139 15.51 -13.65 10.27
N PHE A 140 15.53 -13.17 9.02
CA PHE A 140 14.68 -13.69 7.98
C PHE A 140 15.04 -15.15 7.69
N ALA A 141 16.30 -15.44 7.42
CA ALA A 141 16.78 -16.81 7.16
C ALA A 141 16.45 -17.81 8.29
N GLN A 142 16.36 -17.29 9.55
CA GLN A 142 16.00 -18.14 10.69
C GLN A 142 14.51 -18.39 10.85
N SER A 143 13.66 -17.48 10.32
CA SER A 143 12.22 -17.50 10.54
C SER A 143 11.41 -17.92 9.33
N TYR A 144 11.96 -17.74 8.13
CA TYR A 144 11.31 -18.06 6.87
C TYR A 144 11.30 -19.56 6.63
N LEU A 145 10.11 -20.11 6.45
CA LEU A 145 9.90 -21.50 6.03
C LEU A 145 9.53 -21.49 4.55
N ASP A 146 10.46 -21.95 3.71
CA ASP A 146 10.24 -22.01 2.25
C ASP A 146 9.08 -22.93 1.90
N PRO A 147 8.00 -22.41 1.30
CA PRO A 147 6.84 -23.23 0.96
C PRO A 147 7.16 -24.33 -0.06
N ALA A 148 8.16 -24.15 -0.93
CA ALA A 148 8.59 -25.16 -1.88
C ALA A 148 9.23 -26.38 -1.18
N ALA A 149 9.79 -26.22 0.00
CA ALA A 149 10.40 -27.29 0.79
C ALA A 149 9.42 -28.02 1.72
N VAL A 150 8.16 -27.58 1.80
CA VAL A 150 7.15 -28.16 2.72
C VAL A 150 6.26 -29.15 1.99
N ALA A 151 6.24 -30.40 2.45
CA ALA A 151 5.26 -31.39 1.97
C ALA A 151 3.87 -31.05 2.55
N LEU A 152 2.97 -30.57 1.69
CA LEU A 152 1.62 -30.20 2.09
C LEU A 152 0.74 -31.45 2.32
N MET A 153 -0.08 -31.41 3.33
CA MET A 153 -1.14 -32.40 3.56
C MET A 153 -2.37 -32.01 2.75
N GLU A 154 -2.85 -32.93 1.92
CA GLU A 154 -4.02 -32.72 1.07
C GLU A 154 -5.31 -33.10 1.78
N GLY A 155 -6.30 -32.21 1.67
CA GLY A 155 -7.68 -32.41 2.13
C GLY A 155 -8.66 -32.22 0.99
N LYS A 156 -9.94 -32.07 1.33
CA LYS A 156 -10.99 -31.82 0.34
C LYS A 156 -10.76 -30.44 -0.32
N ARG A 157 -10.58 -30.43 -1.63
CA ARG A 157 -10.41 -29.18 -2.40
C ARG A 157 -11.66 -28.33 -2.34
N ARG A 158 -11.47 -27.02 -2.16
CA ARG A 158 -12.51 -26.00 -2.20
C ARG A 158 -12.07 -24.84 -3.07
N ASN A 159 -12.99 -24.26 -3.81
CA ASN A 159 -12.77 -23.03 -4.54
C ASN A 159 -12.54 -21.88 -3.57
N LEU A 160 -11.81 -20.87 -4.02
CA LEU A 160 -11.54 -19.63 -3.28
C LEU A 160 -12.05 -18.44 -4.06
N ILE A 161 -12.85 -17.60 -3.41
CA ILE A 161 -13.10 -16.22 -3.81
C ILE A 161 -12.39 -15.33 -2.81
N LEU A 162 -11.37 -14.60 -3.23
CA LEU A 162 -10.58 -13.71 -2.39
C LEU A 162 -10.79 -12.26 -2.83
N ILE A 163 -11.40 -11.44 -1.99
CA ILE A 163 -11.68 -10.04 -2.30
C ILE A 163 -10.81 -9.16 -1.42
N TYR A 164 -9.83 -8.52 -2.02
CA TYR A 164 -9.11 -7.41 -1.42
C TYR A 164 -9.94 -6.15 -1.57
N VAL A 165 -10.24 -5.49 -0.47
CA VAL A 165 -10.96 -4.22 -0.47
C VAL A 165 -9.99 -3.12 -0.12
N GLU A 166 -9.78 -2.22 -1.07
CA GLU A 166 -8.88 -1.09 -0.94
C GLU A 166 -9.11 -0.34 0.37
N SER A 167 -8.07 -0.25 1.21
CA SER A 167 -8.05 0.56 2.44
C SER A 167 -9.19 0.28 3.43
N LEU A 168 -9.76 -0.94 3.46
CA LEU A 168 -10.89 -1.26 4.34
C LEU A 168 -10.41 -1.72 5.73
N GLU A 169 -10.79 -0.99 6.75
CA GLU A 169 -10.44 -1.28 8.14
C GLU A 169 -11.66 -1.31 9.08
N GLU A 170 -11.54 -2.02 10.20
CA GLU A 170 -12.60 -2.16 11.20
C GLU A 170 -13.04 -0.82 11.81
N THR A 171 -12.15 0.17 11.84
CA THR A 171 -12.43 1.51 12.38
C THR A 171 -13.64 2.17 11.72
N TYR A 172 -13.94 1.86 10.46
CA TYR A 172 -15.13 2.39 9.76
C TYR A 172 -16.46 1.95 10.38
N SER A 173 -16.46 0.97 11.29
CA SER A 173 -17.64 0.57 12.06
C SER A 173 -17.90 1.43 13.30
N ASP A 174 -16.97 2.30 13.68
CA ASP A 174 -17.08 3.11 14.88
C ASP A 174 -18.14 4.22 14.71
N GLN A 175 -19.29 4.01 15.35
CA GLN A 175 -20.41 4.97 15.31
C GLN A 175 -20.09 6.29 16.00
N ALA A 176 -19.19 6.32 16.97
CA ALA A 176 -18.81 7.56 17.64
C ALA A 176 -17.97 8.47 16.71
N LEU A 177 -17.12 7.86 15.88
CA LEU A 177 -16.29 8.59 14.91
C LEU A 177 -17.08 9.01 13.66
N PHE A 178 -17.96 8.13 13.16
CA PHE A 178 -18.60 8.29 11.86
C PHE A 178 -20.10 8.56 11.91
N GLY A 179 -20.72 8.58 13.12
CA GLY A 179 -22.17 8.78 13.27
C GLY A 179 -23.01 7.55 12.82
N ALA A 180 -22.40 6.54 12.22
CA ALA A 180 -23.02 5.30 11.79
C ALA A 180 -21.96 4.19 11.67
N ASP A 181 -22.37 2.92 11.73
CA ASP A 181 -21.55 1.78 11.32
C ASP A 181 -21.55 1.69 9.79
N LEU A 182 -20.48 2.14 9.13
CA LEU A 182 -20.36 2.14 7.67
C LEU A 182 -20.21 0.71 7.11
N LEU A 183 -19.86 -0.27 7.97
CA LEU A 183 -19.70 -1.68 7.61
C LEU A 183 -20.94 -2.52 7.95
N ALA A 184 -22.02 -1.90 8.44
CA ALA A 184 -23.25 -2.58 8.83
C ALA A 184 -23.79 -3.54 7.74
N PRO A 185 -23.79 -3.22 6.43
CA PRO A 185 -24.22 -4.15 5.39
C PRO A 185 -23.44 -5.47 5.38
N LEU A 186 -22.12 -5.42 5.59
CA LEU A 186 -21.27 -6.62 5.64
C LEU A 186 -21.52 -7.48 6.90
N ARG A 187 -21.95 -6.88 8.00
CA ARG A 187 -22.31 -7.64 9.21
C ARG A 187 -23.58 -8.47 9.04
N THR A 188 -24.45 -8.11 8.09
CA THR A 188 -25.72 -8.82 7.83
C THR A 188 -25.57 -10.09 6.98
N VAL A 189 -24.44 -10.30 6.33
CA VAL A 189 -24.28 -11.43 5.40
C VAL A 189 -23.86 -12.74 6.09
N GLY A 190 -23.61 -12.71 7.38
CA GLY A 190 -23.06 -13.85 8.12
C GLY A 190 -21.60 -14.12 7.75
N GLY A 191 -21.03 -15.08 8.42
CA GLY A 191 -19.60 -15.38 8.29
C GLY A 191 -18.86 -15.18 9.62
N ARG A 192 -17.56 -15.25 9.58
CA ARG A 192 -16.70 -15.09 10.77
C ARG A 192 -15.51 -14.21 10.44
N SER A 193 -15.09 -13.41 11.40
CA SER A 193 -13.88 -12.56 11.31
C SER A 193 -12.83 -13.05 12.29
N LEU A 194 -11.58 -12.92 11.90
CA LEU A 194 -10.43 -13.10 12.80
C LEU A 194 -10.36 -11.88 13.72
N PRO A 195 -10.41 -12.08 15.04
CA PRO A 195 -10.27 -10.96 15.98
C PRO A 195 -8.83 -10.42 15.90
N ALA A 196 -8.64 -9.13 15.94
CA ALA A 196 -7.31 -8.51 16.00
C ALA A 196 -6.38 -8.80 14.79
N TYR A 197 -6.94 -8.91 13.58
CA TYR A 197 -6.16 -8.98 12.35
C TYR A 197 -5.58 -7.60 11.98
N ARG A 198 -4.27 -7.54 11.72
CA ARG A 198 -3.54 -6.29 11.42
C ARG A 198 -2.69 -6.43 10.18
N ALA A 199 -2.38 -5.30 9.55
CA ALA A 199 -1.33 -5.27 8.53
C ALA A 199 0.01 -5.64 9.18
N ALA A 200 0.78 -6.49 8.51
CA ALA A 200 2.15 -6.74 8.91
C ALA A 200 3.00 -5.48 8.68
N PRO A 201 4.10 -5.29 9.43
CA PRO A 201 5.04 -4.22 9.13
C PRO A 201 5.49 -4.26 7.67
N GLY A 202 5.42 -3.11 6.97
CA GLY A 202 5.72 -3.00 5.54
C GLY A 202 4.63 -3.46 4.57
N ALA A 203 3.55 -4.07 5.06
CA ALA A 203 2.38 -4.44 4.26
C ALA A 203 1.25 -3.40 4.38
N THR A 204 1.59 -2.11 4.35
CA THR A 204 0.66 -0.99 4.55
C THR A 204 0.29 -0.28 3.25
N TRP A 205 0.46 -0.95 2.11
CA TRP A 205 0.12 -0.49 0.77
C TRP A 205 -0.18 -1.70 -0.13
N THR A 206 -0.98 -1.51 -1.16
CA THR A 206 -1.67 -2.58 -1.88
C THR A 206 -0.78 -3.75 -2.30
N ILE A 207 0.28 -3.51 -3.12
CA ILE A 207 1.08 -4.64 -3.62
C ILE A 207 1.85 -5.36 -2.50
N ALA A 208 2.31 -4.63 -1.47
CA ALA A 208 2.96 -5.25 -0.33
C ALA A 208 1.99 -6.10 0.50
N ALA A 209 0.74 -5.67 0.62
CA ALA A 209 -0.31 -6.46 1.25
C ALA A 209 -0.65 -7.72 0.45
N LEU A 210 -0.70 -7.64 -0.89
CA LEU A 210 -0.88 -8.82 -1.75
C LEU A 210 0.28 -9.81 -1.56
N VAL A 211 1.54 -9.34 -1.59
CA VAL A 211 2.71 -10.19 -1.35
C VAL A 211 2.67 -10.80 0.06
N ALA A 212 2.37 -10.00 1.07
CA ALA A 212 2.30 -10.46 2.45
C ALA A 212 1.24 -11.56 2.63
N THR A 213 0.06 -11.38 2.06
CA THR A 213 -1.07 -12.30 2.22
C THR A 213 -1.04 -13.51 1.29
N GLN A 214 -0.28 -13.46 0.20
CA GLN A 214 -0.19 -14.57 -0.77
C GLN A 214 1.14 -15.31 -0.73
N CYS A 215 2.21 -14.69 -0.20
CA CYS A 215 3.53 -15.32 -0.14
C CYS A 215 4.05 -15.43 1.31
N GLY A 216 3.39 -14.78 2.28
CA GLY A 216 3.81 -14.82 3.68
C GLY A 216 5.14 -14.10 3.93
N ILE A 217 5.50 -13.10 3.13
CA ILE A 217 6.76 -12.35 3.22
C ILE A 217 6.50 -10.85 3.08
N PRO A 218 7.33 -9.97 3.64
CA PRO A 218 7.28 -8.54 3.36
C PRO A 218 7.77 -8.22 1.95
N LEU A 219 7.36 -7.08 1.41
CA LEU A 219 7.85 -6.57 0.14
C LEU A 219 8.88 -5.46 0.35
N THR A 220 10.11 -5.74 -0.01
CA THR A 220 11.19 -4.76 -0.07
C THR A 220 12.06 -5.01 -1.30
N VAL A 221 12.78 -4.00 -1.77
CA VAL A 221 13.76 -4.14 -2.86
C VAL A 221 15.17 -4.22 -2.31
N TYR A 222 16.01 -4.92 -3.04
CA TYR A 222 17.40 -5.11 -2.72
C TYR A 222 18.31 -4.17 -3.52
N ASP A 223 19.45 -3.79 -2.96
CA ASP A 223 20.34 -2.73 -3.48
C ASP A 223 20.92 -3.06 -4.88
N ASP A 224 21.27 -4.31 -5.15
CA ASP A 224 21.82 -4.71 -6.46
C ASP A 224 20.77 -4.69 -7.59
N ASP A 225 19.50 -4.83 -7.24
CA ASP A 225 18.39 -4.80 -8.19
C ASP A 225 18.07 -3.38 -8.70
N ILE A 226 18.41 -2.33 -7.94
CA ILE A 226 18.27 -0.94 -8.39
C ILE A 226 19.23 -0.66 -9.54
N ARG A 227 20.38 -1.33 -9.57
CA ARG A 227 21.41 -1.18 -10.59
C ARG A 227 21.15 -2.00 -11.87
N SER A 228 20.34 -3.05 -11.77
CA SER A 228 20.01 -3.93 -12.90
C SER A 228 18.76 -3.52 -13.68
N VAL A 229 18.49 -2.25 -13.83
CA VAL A 229 17.30 -1.63 -14.49
C VAL A 229 17.00 -2.17 -15.91
N LYS A 230 17.87 -3.03 -16.48
CA LYS A 230 17.73 -3.60 -17.83
C LYS A 230 17.47 -5.11 -17.89
N ALA A 231 17.49 -5.82 -16.76
CA ALA A 231 17.14 -7.25 -16.74
C ALA A 231 15.62 -7.43 -16.82
N GLU A 232 15.17 -8.56 -17.33
CA GLU A 232 13.74 -8.94 -17.38
C GLU A 232 13.04 -8.58 -16.07
N ARG A 233 11.91 -7.88 -16.16
CA ARG A 233 11.12 -7.48 -15.01
C ARG A 233 10.51 -8.73 -14.37
N THR A 234 11.26 -9.34 -13.48
CA THR A 234 10.79 -10.47 -12.68
C THR A 234 10.36 -9.99 -11.31
N PHE A 235 9.32 -10.59 -10.78
CA PHE A 235 8.77 -10.21 -9.48
C PHE A 235 8.81 -11.40 -8.51
N LEU A 236 9.80 -11.44 -7.61
CA LEU A 236 9.95 -12.47 -6.56
C LEU A 236 9.88 -13.91 -7.09
N ARG A 237 10.43 -14.22 -8.26
CA ARG A 237 10.37 -15.56 -8.90
C ARG A 237 10.95 -16.69 -8.05
N GLY A 238 11.80 -16.37 -7.07
CA GLY A 238 12.32 -17.35 -6.12
C GLY A 238 11.37 -17.62 -4.95
N ALA A 239 10.28 -16.89 -4.81
CA ALA A 239 9.27 -17.15 -3.80
C ALA A 239 8.19 -18.07 -4.33
N THR A 240 7.68 -18.96 -3.49
CA THR A 240 6.49 -19.77 -3.78
C THR A 240 5.30 -19.17 -3.08
N CYS A 241 4.35 -18.69 -3.86
CA CYS A 241 3.16 -17.98 -3.36
C CYS A 241 1.89 -18.83 -3.50
N LEU A 242 0.78 -18.33 -2.98
CA LEU A 242 -0.53 -19.01 -3.02
C LEU A 242 -0.93 -19.41 -4.46
N GLY A 243 -0.77 -18.48 -5.42
CA GLY A 243 -1.12 -18.75 -6.81
C GLY A 243 -0.29 -19.88 -7.43
N ASP A 244 1.00 -19.96 -7.12
CA ASP A 244 1.88 -21.03 -7.60
C ASP A 244 1.43 -22.39 -7.07
N ILE A 245 1.16 -22.48 -5.77
CA ILE A 245 0.69 -23.71 -5.14
C ILE A 245 -0.66 -24.13 -5.70
N LEU A 246 -1.58 -23.19 -5.87
CA LEU A 246 -2.91 -23.48 -6.41
C LEU A 246 -2.83 -23.92 -7.88
N GLN A 247 -1.99 -23.26 -8.70
CA GLN A 247 -1.76 -23.66 -10.09
C GLN A 247 -1.19 -25.10 -10.18
N ALA A 248 -0.18 -25.41 -9.37
CA ALA A 248 0.41 -26.76 -9.29
C ALA A 248 -0.63 -27.82 -8.85
N ARG A 249 -1.66 -27.42 -8.09
CA ARG A 249 -2.79 -28.26 -7.68
C ARG A 249 -3.93 -28.29 -8.71
N GLY A 250 -3.77 -27.68 -9.88
CA GLY A 250 -4.74 -27.68 -10.96
C GLY A 250 -5.87 -26.66 -10.81
N TYR A 251 -5.68 -25.64 -9.99
CA TYR A 251 -6.63 -24.51 -9.90
C TYR A 251 -6.45 -23.55 -11.08
N ARG A 252 -7.56 -22.99 -11.55
CA ARG A 252 -7.56 -21.83 -12.42
C ARG A 252 -7.48 -20.57 -11.57
N ASN A 253 -6.37 -19.84 -11.68
CA ASN A 253 -6.19 -18.57 -10.96
C ASN A 253 -6.62 -17.40 -11.85
N VAL A 254 -7.61 -16.64 -11.40
CA VAL A 254 -8.14 -15.45 -12.08
C VAL A 254 -8.01 -14.25 -11.17
N PHE A 255 -7.43 -13.17 -11.68
CA PHE A 255 -7.39 -11.88 -11.00
C PHE A 255 -8.22 -10.84 -11.76
N MET A 256 -9.07 -10.10 -11.04
CA MET A 256 -9.85 -9.00 -11.59
C MET A 256 -9.71 -7.78 -10.66
N GLY A 257 -9.14 -6.68 -11.18
CA GLY A 257 -8.99 -5.42 -10.44
C GLY A 257 -9.43 -4.22 -11.26
N GLY A 258 -9.86 -3.15 -10.61
CA GLY A 258 -10.27 -1.91 -11.28
C GLY A 258 -9.08 -1.13 -11.85
N ALA A 259 -7.98 -1.08 -11.11
CA ALA A 259 -6.80 -0.27 -11.41
C ALA A 259 -5.91 -0.85 -12.53
N PRO A 260 -4.96 -0.05 -13.10
CA PRO A 260 -3.95 -0.56 -14.03
C PRO A 260 -3.09 -1.67 -13.41
N LEU A 261 -2.81 -2.71 -14.19
CA LEU A 261 -1.89 -3.78 -13.77
C LEU A 261 -0.43 -3.32 -13.78
N SER A 262 -0.08 -2.33 -14.61
CA SER A 262 1.26 -1.73 -14.65
C SER A 262 1.63 -0.96 -13.39
N PHE A 263 0.64 -0.58 -12.57
CA PHE A 263 0.90 0.19 -11.37
C PHE A 263 1.58 -0.68 -10.30
N SER A 264 2.75 -0.23 -9.83
CA SER A 264 3.54 -0.84 -8.75
C SER A 264 3.88 -2.32 -8.97
N GLY A 265 4.15 -2.78 -10.21
CA GLY A 265 4.58 -4.15 -10.48
C GLY A 265 3.53 -5.24 -10.25
N LYS A 266 2.26 -4.84 -10.09
CA LYS A 266 1.17 -5.79 -9.80
C LYS A 266 0.95 -6.81 -10.92
N GLY A 267 1.07 -6.38 -12.18
CA GLY A 267 0.92 -7.27 -13.32
C GLY A 267 2.02 -8.32 -13.38
N GLU A 268 3.25 -7.91 -13.11
CA GLU A 268 4.44 -8.77 -13.04
C GLU A 268 4.29 -9.78 -11.89
N PHE A 269 3.91 -9.34 -10.69
CA PHE A 269 3.64 -10.21 -9.57
C PHE A 269 2.62 -11.31 -9.92
N LEU A 270 1.48 -10.93 -10.44
CA LEU A 270 0.43 -11.87 -10.80
C LEU A 270 0.86 -12.84 -11.90
N GLN A 271 1.66 -12.36 -12.85
CA GLN A 271 2.19 -13.19 -13.93
C GLN A 271 3.19 -14.22 -13.42
N ASP A 272 4.11 -13.82 -12.58
CA ASP A 272 5.17 -14.68 -12.07
C ASP A 272 4.65 -15.67 -11.02
N HIS A 273 3.46 -15.42 -10.43
CA HIS A 273 2.86 -16.25 -9.37
C HIS A 273 1.54 -16.91 -9.78
N GLY A 274 1.48 -17.48 -10.99
CA GLY A 274 0.49 -18.46 -11.39
C GLY A 274 -0.92 -17.92 -11.72
N TYR A 275 -1.10 -16.62 -11.96
CA TYR A 275 -2.38 -16.08 -12.43
C TYR A 275 -2.44 -16.03 -13.96
N GLU A 276 -3.11 -17.01 -14.58
CA GLU A 276 -3.23 -17.10 -16.04
C GLU A 276 -4.12 -16.00 -16.62
N GLU A 277 -5.18 -15.65 -15.90
CA GLU A 277 -6.15 -14.63 -16.33
C GLU A 277 -6.06 -13.40 -15.43
N ARG A 278 -5.72 -12.25 -16.03
CA ARG A 278 -5.49 -10.99 -15.31
C ARG A 278 -6.27 -9.87 -15.98
N TRP A 279 -7.16 -9.21 -15.23
CA TRP A 279 -7.97 -8.08 -15.66
C TRP A 279 -7.57 -6.82 -14.89
N GLY A 280 -7.33 -5.74 -15.63
CA GLY A 280 -7.08 -4.40 -15.10
C GLY A 280 -7.57 -3.35 -16.09
N LYS A 281 -7.42 -2.07 -15.77
CA LYS A 281 -7.96 -0.93 -16.50
C LYS A 281 -7.89 -1.07 -18.02
N LYS A 282 -6.70 -1.34 -18.56
CA LYS A 282 -6.51 -1.45 -20.02
C LYS A 282 -7.36 -2.57 -20.62
N LYS A 283 -7.32 -3.77 -20.03
CA LYS A 283 -8.07 -4.93 -20.56
C LYS A 283 -9.57 -4.71 -20.47
N TRP A 284 -10.06 -4.00 -19.45
CA TRP A 284 -11.47 -3.63 -19.36
C TRP A 284 -11.90 -2.69 -20.48
N LEU A 285 -11.11 -1.66 -20.77
CA LEU A 285 -11.36 -0.74 -21.88
C LEU A 285 -11.33 -1.46 -23.23
N ASP A 286 -10.32 -2.31 -23.45
CA ASP A 286 -10.21 -3.13 -24.67
C ASP A 286 -11.42 -4.09 -24.84
N ALA A 287 -12.02 -4.53 -23.73
CA ALA A 287 -13.24 -5.36 -23.70
C ALA A 287 -14.55 -4.54 -23.73
N GLY A 288 -14.48 -3.24 -24.01
CA GLY A 288 -15.65 -2.38 -24.20
C GLY A 288 -16.29 -1.86 -22.91
N ALA A 289 -15.56 -1.81 -21.78
CA ALA A 289 -16.05 -1.14 -20.57
C ALA A 289 -16.29 0.35 -20.87
N ARG A 290 -17.43 0.88 -20.41
CA ARG A 290 -17.86 2.26 -20.70
C ARG A 290 -16.96 3.28 -19.98
N PRO A 291 -16.25 4.17 -20.72
CA PRO A 291 -15.32 5.13 -20.15
C PRO A 291 -16.03 6.29 -19.42
N PRO A 292 -15.29 7.13 -18.67
CA PRO A 292 -15.84 8.35 -18.08
C PRO A 292 -16.49 9.26 -19.12
N GLY A 293 -17.56 9.95 -18.74
CA GLY A 293 -18.29 10.88 -19.62
C GLY A 293 -19.33 10.22 -20.52
N THR A 294 -19.45 8.89 -20.51
CA THR A 294 -20.57 8.18 -21.17
C THR A 294 -21.77 8.05 -20.24
N PRO A 295 -22.98 7.77 -20.77
CA PRO A 295 -24.11 7.40 -19.94
C PRO A 295 -23.78 6.13 -19.12
N ASP A 296 -24.04 6.15 -17.79
CA ASP A 296 -23.78 5.05 -16.86
C ASP A 296 -22.36 4.46 -17.00
N PRO A 297 -21.29 5.23 -16.73
CA PRO A 297 -19.92 4.80 -16.94
C PRO A 297 -19.53 3.66 -15.97
N GLU A 298 -18.78 2.67 -16.48
CA GLU A 298 -18.18 1.61 -15.68
C GLU A 298 -16.78 2.00 -15.14
N MET A 299 -16.16 3.00 -15.76
CA MET A 299 -14.82 3.46 -15.47
C MET A 299 -14.83 4.85 -14.83
N GLY A 300 -14.03 5.01 -13.79
CA GLY A 300 -13.64 6.30 -13.22
C GLY A 300 -12.29 6.78 -13.76
N GLY A 301 -11.76 7.87 -13.18
CA GLY A 301 -10.49 8.45 -13.62
C GLY A 301 -9.32 7.48 -13.55
N TRP A 302 -9.24 6.68 -12.48
CA TRP A 302 -8.13 5.76 -12.27
C TRP A 302 -8.40 4.31 -12.68
N GLY A 303 -9.66 3.89 -12.74
CA GLY A 303 -9.99 2.52 -13.11
C GLY A 303 -11.48 2.22 -13.11
N MET A 304 -11.83 0.95 -13.06
CA MET A 304 -13.20 0.47 -13.00
C MET A 304 -13.78 0.68 -11.59
N TYR A 305 -15.00 1.20 -11.52
CA TYR A 305 -15.76 1.29 -10.27
C TYR A 305 -16.05 -0.09 -9.68
N ASP A 306 -16.14 -0.18 -8.37
CA ASP A 306 -16.35 -1.43 -7.64
C ASP A 306 -17.66 -2.13 -8.02
N ASP A 307 -18.72 -1.38 -8.27
CA ASP A 307 -20.01 -1.96 -8.69
C ASP A 307 -19.92 -2.65 -10.06
N ALA A 308 -19.21 -2.03 -11.01
CA ALA A 308 -18.98 -2.62 -12.32
C ALA A 308 -18.04 -3.83 -12.22
N LEU A 309 -16.99 -3.74 -11.42
CA LEU A 309 -16.06 -4.84 -11.15
C LEU A 309 -16.79 -6.05 -10.58
N LEU A 310 -17.63 -5.85 -9.56
CA LEU A 310 -18.41 -6.92 -8.93
C LEU A 310 -19.45 -7.53 -9.86
N GLU A 311 -20.05 -6.74 -10.78
CA GLU A 311 -20.96 -7.26 -11.80
C GLU A 311 -20.21 -8.17 -12.79
N ARG A 312 -19.04 -7.73 -13.27
CA ARG A 312 -18.16 -8.55 -14.14
C ARG A 312 -17.69 -9.82 -13.42
N ALA A 313 -17.39 -9.69 -12.11
CA ALA A 313 -16.98 -10.83 -11.29
C ALA A 313 -18.10 -11.86 -11.12
N ARG A 314 -19.38 -11.46 -11.04
CA ARG A 314 -20.52 -12.40 -11.00
C ARG A 314 -20.61 -13.24 -12.28
N ALA A 315 -20.50 -12.60 -13.44
CA ALA A 315 -20.51 -13.30 -14.72
C ALA A 315 -19.34 -14.30 -14.80
N ARG A 316 -18.12 -13.85 -14.46
CA ARG A 316 -16.93 -14.72 -14.50
C ARG A 316 -17.01 -15.88 -13.50
N LEU A 317 -17.55 -15.64 -12.31
CA LEU A 317 -17.76 -16.68 -11.30
C LEU A 317 -18.70 -17.77 -11.79
N ALA A 318 -19.80 -17.40 -12.47
CA ALA A 318 -20.73 -18.37 -13.05
C ALA A 318 -20.05 -19.25 -14.11
N GLU A 319 -19.20 -18.65 -14.96
CA GLU A 319 -18.40 -19.38 -15.95
C GLU A 319 -17.42 -20.34 -15.26
N LEU A 320 -16.62 -19.86 -14.31
CA LEU A 320 -15.64 -20.67 -13.57
C LEU A 320 -16.31 -21.86 -12.87
N HIS A 321 -17.48 -21.65 -12.28
CA HIS A 321 -18.20 -22.72 -11.61
C HIS A 321 -18.74 -23.74 -12.62
N ALA A 322 -19.20 -23.29 -13.80
CA ALA A 322 -19.66 -24.16 -14.88
C ALA A 322 -18.53 -24.97 -15.54
N GLU A 323 -17.29 -24.44 -15.56
CA GLU A 323 -16.08 -25.14 -16.06
C GLU A 323 -15.78 -26.40 -15.21
N GLY A 324 -16.18 -26.44 -13.94
CA GLY A 324 -15.99 -27.59 -13.04
C GLY A 324 -14.54 -27.83 -12.59
N GLN A 325 -13.60 -26.99 -13.01
CA GLN A 325 -12.22 -27.00 -12.55
C GLN A 325 -12.12 -26.22 -11.23
N PRO A 326 -11.33 -26.64 -10.24
CA PRO A 326 -11.09 -25.81 -9.06
C PRO A 326 -10.56 -24.42 -9.45
N PHE A 327 -11.03 -23.38 -8.79
CA PHE A 327 -10.63 -22.02 -9.11
C PHE A 327 -10.28 -21.19 -7.88
N ASN A 328 -9.46 -20.17 -8.14
CA ASN A 328 -9.20 -19.05 -7.26
C ASN A 328 -9.55 -17.76 -8.01
N LEU A 329 -10.63 -17.11 -7.60
CA LEU A 329 -11.05 -15.81 -8.12
C LEU A 329 -10.64 -14.73 -7.14
N THR A 330 -9.59 -13.99 -7.48
CA THR A 330 -9.08 -12.88 -6.67
C THR A 330 -9.57 -11.56 -7.24
N LEU A 331 -10.23 -10.75 -6.42
CA LEU A 331 -10.71 -9.42 -6.76
C LEU A 331 -9.94 -8.36 -5.98
N LEU A 332 -9.76 -7.18 -6.57
CA LEU A 332 -9.21 -5.99 -5.91
C LEU A 332 -10.06 -4.77 -6.25
N THR A 333 -10.73 -4.21 -5.25
CA THR A 333 -11.57 -3.02 -5.39
C THR A 333 -10.74 -1.73 -5.48
N LEU A 334 -11.40 -0.59 -5.75
CA LEU A 334 -10.73 0.67 -6.02
C LEU A 334 -11.41 1.89 -5.39
N ASP A 335 -12.74 1.85 -5.20
CA ASP A 335 -13.52 3.06 -4.91
C ASP A 335 -13.09 3.79 -3.63
N THR A 336 -12.55 3.10 -2.64
CA THR A 336 -12.07 3.68 -1.37
C THR A 336 -10.62 4.19 -1.41
N HIS A 337 -9.98 4.22 -2.60
CA HIS A 337 -8.59 4.65 -2.75
C HIS A 337 -8.40 6.15 -2.49
N ASN A 338 -7.31 6.51 -1.82
CA ASN A 338 -6.94 7.90 -1.57
C ASN A 338 -6.64 8.68 -2.88
N PRO A 339 -6.69 10.03 -2.92
CA PRO A 339 -6.97 10.91 -1.79
C PRO A 339 -8.46 11.10 -1.47
N ASN A 340 -9.36 10.94 -2.43
CA ASN A 340 -10.76 11.35 -2.28
C ASN A 340 -11.75 10.18 -2.36
N GLY A 341 -11.27 9.00 -2.75
CA GLY A 341 -12.13 7.91 -3.19
C GLY A 341 -12.78 8.17 -4.56
N TYR A 342 -13.52 7.20 -5.04
CA TYR A 342 -14.24 7.25 -6.32
C TYR A 342 -15.70 6.91 -6.10
N LEU A 343 -16.56 7.93 -6.20
CA LEU A 343 -17.99 7.74 -6.01
C LEU A 343 -18.61 7.16 -7.28
N SER A 344 -18.91 5.87 -7.26
CA SER A 344 -19.58 5.19 -8.36
C SER A 344 -20.91 5.87 -8.72
N PRO A 345 -21.30 5.89 -10.02
CA PRO A 345 -22.60 6.38 -10.46
C PRO A 345 -23.82 5.79 -9.75
N ARG A 346 -23.70 4.57 -9.28
CA ARG A 346 -24.78 3.86 -8.58
C ARG A 346 -24.81 4.11 -7.07
N CYS A 347 -23.82 4.83 -6.54
CA CYS A 347 -23.81 5.31 -5.17
C CYS A 347 -24.49 6.68 -5.05
N ARG A 348 -24.88 7.07 -3.84
CA ARG A 348 -25.52 8.36 -3.58
C ARG A 348 -24.56 9.52 -3.89
N ARG A 349 -25.03 10.54 -4.65
CA ARG A 349 -24.19 11.59 -5.25
C ARG A 349 -24.39 12.99 -4.69
N ASP A 350 -25.08 13.14 -3.59
CA ASP A 350 -25.45 14.46 -3.02
C ASP A 350 -24.31 15.15 -2.27
N ALA A 351 -23.17 14.47 -2.09
CA ALA A 351 -22.02 14.99 -1.35
C ALA A 351 -20.94 15.55 -2.29
N VAL A 352 -20.25 16.59 -1.83
CA VAL A 352 -19.14 17.21 -2.56
C VAL A 352 -17.94 16.26 -2.59
N ASN A 353 -17.44 15.95 -3.80
CA ASN A 353 -16.27 15.10 -3.96
C ASN A 353 -15.07 15.61 -3.13
N GLY A 354 -14.38 14.70 -2.45
CA GLY A 354 -13.28 15.03 -1.56
C GLY A 354 -13.69 15.48 -0.15
N SER A 355 -14.99 15.58 0.13
CA SER A 355 -15.47 15.82 1.48
C SER A 355 -15.48 14.55 2.34
N GLU A 356 -15.46 14.72 3.66
CA GLU A 356 -15.66 13.61 4.60
C GLU A 356 -16.99 12.87 4.34
N GLU A 357 -18.07 13.61 4.05
CA GLU A 357 -19.37 13.04 3.77
C GLU A 357 -19.35 12.14 2.53
N ALA A 358 -18.72 12.61 1.44
CA ALA A 358 -18.56 11.81 0.21
C ALA A 358 -17.75 10.54 0.48
N PHE A 359 -16.66 10.63 1.21
CA PHE A 359 -15.83 9.47 1.50
C PHE A 359 -16.55 8.44 2.38
N ARG A 360 -17.30 8.87 3.38
CA ARG A 360 -18.18 8.01 4.18
C ARG A 360 -19.24 7.31 3.32
N ALA A 361 -19.83 8.05 2.37
CA ALA A 361 -20.80 7.49 1.42
C ALA A 361 -20.15 6.42 0.53
N ILE A 362 -18.89 6.62 0.08
CA ILE A 362 -18.13 5.63 -0.69
C ILE A 362 -17.93 4.36 0.14
N VAL A 363 -17.41 4.46 1.37
CA VAL A 363 -17.19 3.29 2.25
C VAL A 363 -18.49 2.52 2.49
N GLY A 364 -19.58 3.21 2.81
CA GLY A 364 -20.88 2.59 3.02
C GLY A 364 -21.43 1.92 1.75
N CYS A 365 -21.21 2.54 0.59
CA CYS A 365 -21.61 2.00 -0.70
C CYS A 365 -20.82 0.73 -1.06
N THR A 366 -19.49 0.76 -0.94
CA THR A 366 -18.61 -0.41 -1.14
C THR A 366 -19.05 -1.56 -0.22
N SER A 367 -19.30 -1.27 1.07
CA SER A 367 -19.83 -2.27 2.02
C SER A 367 -21.15 -2.89 1.55
N ALA A 368 -22.09 -2.07 1.06
CA ALA A 368 -23.37 -2.55 0.55
C ALA A 368 -23.25 -3.36 -0.76
N GLN A 369 -22.32 -2.98 -1.64
CA GLN A 369 -22.04 -3.70 -2.89
C GLN A 369 -21.43 -5.08 -2.60
N LEU A 370 -20.45 -5.16 -1.73
CA LEU A 370 -19.86 -6.41 -1.27
C LEU A 370 -20.89 -7.31 -0.59
N ALA A 371 -21.74 -6.76 0.24
CA ALA A 371 -22.83 -7.52 0.87
C ALA A 371 -23.81 -8.11 -0.16
N ARG A 372 -24.12 -7.38 -1.24
CA ARG A 372 -24.91 -7.91 -2.37
C ARG A 372 -24.19 -9.02 -3.12
N PHE A 373 -22.88 -8.88 -3.31
CA PHE A 373 -22.06 -9.93 -3.93
C PHE A 373 -22.05 -11.21 -3.08
N VAL A 374 -21.86 -11.10 -1.77
CA VAL A 374 -21.92 -12.27 -0.86
C VAL A 374 -23.28 -12.96 -0.89
N ARG A 375 -24.38 -12.19 -0.90
CA ARG A 375 -25.74 -12.77 -1.04
C ARG A 375 -25.89 -13.52 -2.36
N PHE A 376 -25.45 -12.93 -3.48
CA PHE A 376 -25.44 -13.59 -4.78
C PHE A 376 -24.70 -14.95 -4.72
N VAL A 377 -23.47 -14.97 -4.19
CA VAL A 377 -22.67 -16.21 -4.07
C VAL A 377 -23.40 -17.27 -3.24
N ARG A 378 -24.13 -16.85 -2.21
CA ARG A 378 -24.95 -17.74 -1.36
C ARG A 378 -26.19 -18.25 -2.08
N ASP A 379 -26.94 -17.35 -2.70
CA ASP A 379 -28.23 -17.63 -3.33
C ASP A 379 -28.06 -18.57 -4.54
N GLU A 380 -26.96 -18.44 -5.29
CA GLU A 380 -26.56 -19.37 -6.35
C GLU A 380 -26.04 -20.72 -5.81
N GLY A 381 -25.87 -20.86 -4.48
CA GLY A 381 -25.42 -22.09 -3.86
C GLY A 381 -23.93 -22.37 -3.98
N TYR A 382 -23.10 -21.43 -4.43
CA TYR A 382 -21.65 -21.63 -4.62
C TYR A 382 -20.91 -21.88 -3.31
N LEU A 383 -21.43 -21.44 -2.15
CA LEU A 383 -20.80 -21.69 -0.85
C LEU A 383 -20.73 -23.17 -0.45
N LYS A 384 -21.38 -24.10 -1.18
CA LYS A 384 -21.28 -25.55 -0.92
C LYS A 384 -19.86 -26.06 -1.09
N ASP A 385 -19.13 -25.56 -2.09
CA ASP A 385 -17.77 -25.97 -2.45
C ASP A 385 -16.77 -24.83 -2.51
N THR A 386 -17.20 -23.60 -2.23
CA THR A 386 -16.44 -22.39 -2.33
C THR A 386 -16.38 -21.68 -0.97
N THR A 387 -15.22 -21.15 -0.61
CA THR A 387 -15.06 -20.22 0.51
C THR A 387 -14.83 -18.83 -0.03
N LEU A 388 -15.59 -17.85 0.47
CA LEU A 388 -15.41 -16.43 0.13
C LEU A 388 -14.74 -15.72 1.30
N VAL A 389 -13.66 -15.01 0.99
CA VAL A 389 -12.89 -14.22 1.95
C VAL A 389 -12.85 -12.77 1.48
N ILE A 390 -13.27 -11.85 2.34
CA ILE A 390 -13.13 -10.41 2.15
C ILE A 390 -12.09 -9.93 3.15
N ILE A 391 -11.06 -9.26 2.69
CA ILE A 391 -10.06 -8.63 3.54
C ILE A 391 -9.75 -7.22 3.03
N GLY A 392 -9.61 -6.26 3.95
CA GLY A 392 -8.94 -5.02 3.61
C GLY A 392 -7.50 -5.33 3.20
N ASP A 393 -6.96 -4.64 2.23
CA ASP A 393 -5.57 -4.84 1.87
C ASP A 393 -4.64 -4.21 2.91
N HIS A 394 -4.91 -2.97 3.33
CA HIS A 394 -4.15 -2.27 4.37
C HIS A 394 -5.01 -1.20 5.08
N PRO A 395 -4.51 -0.62 6.20
CA PRO A 395 -5.17 0.52 6.83
C PRO A 395 -5.18 1.74 5.91
N ALA A 396 -6.28 2.48 5.91
CA ALA A 396 -6.45 3.67 5.08
C ALA A 396 -5.48 4.79 5.46
N VAL A 397 -5.04 5.56 4.46
CA VAL A 397 -4.15 6.73 4.64
C VAL A 397 -4.51 7.82 3.64
N GLY A 398 -4.27 9.08 4.01
CA GLY A 398 -4.31 10.21 3.07
C GLY A 398 -5.68 10.49 2.45
N ASN A 399 -6.77 10.13 3.12
CA ASN A 399 -8.15 10.34 2.69
C ASN A 399 -8.87 11.41 3.55
N PRO A 400 -10.08 11.85 3.18
CA PRO A 400 -10.80 12.92 3.89
C PRO A 400 -11.10 12.63 5.37
N VAL A 401 -11.08 11.37 5.81
CA VAL A 401 -11.31 10.97 7.21
C VAL A 401 -10.04 10.55 7.95
N ASP A 402 -8.87 10.72 7.35
CA ASP A 402 -7.58 10.26 7.87
C ASP A 402 -7.30 10.75 9.30
N ALA A 403 -7.66 12.01 9.63
CA ALA A 403 -7.48 12.54 10.97
C ALA A 403 -8.26 11.74 12.03
N LYS A 404 -9.47 11.28 11.70
CA LYS A 404 -10.28 10.43 12.58
C LYS A 404 -9.67 9.05 12.72
N LEU A 405 -9.21 8.46 11.62
CA LEU A 405 -8.59 7.14 11.63
C LEU A 405 -7.30 7.14 12.46
N ARG A 406 -6.46 8.17 12.32
CA ARG A 406 -5.21 8.32 13.10
C ARG A 406 -5.45 8.54 14.61
N SER A 407 -6.63 8.93 15.04
CA SER A 407 -6.95 9.04 16.46
C SER A 407 -7.12 7.68 17.15
N VAL A 408 -7.26 6.59 16.38
CA VAL A 408 -7.42 5.24 16.89
C VAL A 408 -6.05 4.56 16.98
N ALA A 409 -5.65 4.19 18.21
CA ALA A 409 -4.34 3.59 18.46
C ALA A 409 -4.20 2.16 17.91
N ASP A 410 -5.28 1.35 17.94
CA ASP A 410 -5.29 -0.05 17.50
C ASP A 410 -6.14 -0.19 16.23
N ARG A 411 -5.56 0.17 15.09
CA ARG A 411 -6.21 0.04 13.79
C ARG A 411 -6.10 -1.39 13.27
N ARG A 412 -7.24 -1.97 12.91
CA ARG A 412 -7.36 -3.36 12.45
C ARG A 412 -7.88 -3.39 11.03
N VAL A 413 -7.28 -4.24 10.22
CA VAL A 413 -7.74 -4.47 8.85
C VAL A 413 -9.03 -5.29 8.90
N PHE A 414 -10.02 -4.89 8.12
CA PHE A 414 -11.28 -5.64 8.02
C PHE A 414 -11.04 -7.03 7.44
N ASN A 415 -11.74 -8.03 7.98
CA ASN A 415 -11.75 -9.37 7.41
C ASN A 415 -13.09 -10.08 7.66
N LEU A 416 -13.51 -10.90 6.69
CA LEU A 416 -14.72 -11.69 6.78
C LEU A 416 -14.58 -12.97 5.96
N PHE A 417 -14.86 -14.12 6.58
CA PHE A 417 -14.82 -15.43 5.97
C PHE A 417 -16.23 -16.01 5.90
N VAL A 418 -16.72 -16.33 4.70
CA VAL A 418 -18.04 -16.89 4.44
C VAL A 418 -17.89 -18.27 3.82
N GLY A 419 -18.54 -19.28 4.38
CA GLY A 419 -18.41 -20.67 3.93
C GLY A 419 -17.17 -21.40 4.42
N ALA A 420 -16.29 -20.76 5.20
CA ALA A 420 -15.15 -21.39 5.84
C ALA A 420 -15.58 -22.24 7.04
N GLN A 421 -14.73 -23.20 7.43
CA GLN A 421 -14.85 -23.88 8.69
C GLN A 421 -14.74 -22.89 9.86
N PRO A 422 -15.37 -23.17 11.02
CA PRO A 422 -15.25 -22.31 12.20
C PRO A 422 -13.81 -22.18 12.66
N PHE A 423 -13.39 -20.95 13.01
CA PHE A 423 -12.10 -20.75 13.67
C PHE A 423 -12.07 -21.38 15.07
N PRO A 424 -10.88 -21.76 15.57
CA PRO A 424 -10.71 -22.16 16.97
C PRO A 424 -11.24 -21.09 17.93
N ALA A 425 -11.67 -21.50 19.13
CA ALA A 425 -12.18 -20.58 20.15
C ALA A 425 -11.15 -19.52 20.56
N HIS A 426 -9.88 -19.88 20.54
CA HIS A 426 -8.75 -18.98 20.82
C HIS A 426 -7.88 -18.87 19.58
N VAL A 427 -7.98 -17.74 18.89
CA VAL A 427 -7.08 -17.37 17.78
C VAL A 427 -6.15 -16.27 18.28
N GLN A 428 -4.85 -16.49 18.15
CA GLN A 428 -3.85 -15.45 18.45
C GLN A 428 -4.02 -14.27 17.48
N PRO A 429 -3.59 -13.06 17.86
CA PRO A 429 -3.54 -11.94 16.93
C PRO A 429 -2.76 -12.33 15.67
N LEU A 430 -3.37 -12.11 14.51
CA LEU A 430 -2.81 -12.44 13.21
C LEU A 430 -2.40 -11.17 12.45
N VAL A 431 -1.38 -11.32 11.61
CA VAL A 431 -0.92 -10.29 10.67
C VAL A 431 -1.03 -10.77 9.23
N SER A 432 -0.78 -9.89 8.27
CA SER A 432 -0.95 -10.19 6.83
C SER A 432 -0.20 -11.45 6.38
N PHE A 433 0.97 -11.77 6.94
CA PHE A 433 1.71 -13.00 6.60
C PHE A 433 0.97 -14.28 6.95
N ASP A 434 0.16 -14.25 8.00
CA ASP A 434 -0.59 -15.41 8.50
C ASP A 434 -1.75 -15.76 7.55
N MET A 435 -2.15 -14.82 6.67
CA MET A 435 -3.17 -15.10 5.65
C MET A 435 -2.69 -16.12 4.62
N PHE A 436 -1.42 -16.15 4.26
CA PHE A 436 -0.91 -17.11 3.27
C PHE A 436 -1.22 -18.57 3.65
N PRO A 437 -0.73 -19.12 4.78
CA PRO A 437 -1.09 -20.47 5.19
C PRO A 437 -2.58 -20.62 5.52
N THR A 438 -3.25 -19.58 6.01
CA THR A 438 -4.70 -19.59 6.30
C THR A 438 -5.51 -19.75 5.03
N LEU A 439 -5.22 -18.99 3.98
CA LEU A 439 -5.90 -19.07 2.68
C LEU A 439 -5.62 -20.41 1.99
N LEU A 440 -4.41 -20.93 2.11
CA LEU A 440 -4.07 -22.25 1.57
C LEU A 440 -4.89 -23.35 2.28
N GLU A 441 -5.00 -23.30 3.60
CA GLU A 441 -5.78 -24.28 4.36
C GLU A 441 -7.28 -24.27 4.01
N ILE A 442 -7.84 -23.08 3.70
CA ILE A 442 -9.20 -22.93 3.17
C ILE A 442 -9.39 -23.72 1.87
N THR A 443 -8.37 -23.81 1.01
CA THR A 443 -8.45 -24.55 -0.26
C THR A 443 -8.25 -26.06 -0.09
N GLY A 444 -8.07 -26.53 1.14
CA GLY A 444 -7.91 -27.94 1.47
C GLY A 444 -6.47 -28.44 1.42
N ALA A 445 -5.45 -27.56 1.43
CA ALA A 445 -4.06 -27.98 1.59
C ALA A 445 -3.46 -27.25 2.80
N ARG A 446 -2.70 -27.96 3.62
CA ARG A 446 -2.10 -27.36 4.81
C ARG A 446 -0.67 -27.85 5.04
N ALA A 447 0.16 -27.00 5.59
CA ALA A 447 1.44 -27.40 6.15
C ALA A 447 1.23 -28.22 7.44
N PRO A 448 2.10 -29.23 7.73
CA PRO A 448 1.94 -30.11 8.89
C PRO A 448 1.81 -29.38 10.24
N ASP A 449 2.61 -28.32 10.43
CA ASP A 449 2.61 -27.46 11.63
C ASP A 449 1.81 -26.15 11.43
N GLY A 450 1.18 -25.96 10.27
CA GLY A 450 0.44 -24.77 9.90
C GLY A 450 1.30 -23.57 9.56
N ARG A 451 2.62 -23.71 9.31
CA ARG A 451 3.55 -22.62 9.02
C ARG A 451 4.01 -22.64 7.59
N LEU A 452 3.98 -21.46 6.92
CA LEU A 452 4.54 -21.23 5.58
C LEU A 452 5.01 -19.77 5.46
N GLY A 453 6.12 -19.54 4.81
CA GLY A 453 6.73 -18.22 4.77
C GLY A 453 7.10 -17.78 6.19
N LEU A 454 6.72 -16.57 6.55
CA LEU A 454 6.78 -16.04 7.92
C LEU A 454 5.46 -16.23 8.68
N GLY A 455 4.43 -16.70 7.98
CA GLY A 455 3.07 -16.78 8.48
C GLY A 455 2.72 -18.11 9.12
N ARG A 456 1.55 -18.09 9.77
CA ARG A 456 0.96 -19.20 10.47
C ARG A 456 -0.55 -19.23 10.28
N SER A 457 -1.10 -20.40 9.97
CA SER A 457 -2.52 -20.58 9.77
C SER A 457 -3.32 -20.27 11.05
N ALA A 458 -4.49 -19.66 10.88
CA ALA A 458 -5.46 -19.44 11.95
C ALA A 458 -5.93 -20.75 12.61
N TRP A 459 -5.77 -21.89 11.97
CA TRP A 459 -6.10 -23.24 12.50
C TRP A 459 -4.87 -24.03 12.95
N ALA A 460 -3.71 -23.41 13.00
CA ALA A 460 -2.51 -24.11 13.46
C ALA A 460 -2.65 -24.57 14.94
N PRO A 461 -2.17 -25.77 15.28
CA PRO A 461 -2.34 -26.35 16.61
C PRO A 461 -1.53 -25.62 17.69
N ASP A 462 -0.39 -25.06 17.33
CA ASP A 462 0.43 -24.27 18.24
C ASP A 462 -0.11 -22.84 18.35
N THR A 463 -0.23 -22.31 19.54
CA THR A 463 -0.76 -20.97 19.84
C THR A 463 0.32 -19.89 19.96
N SER A 464 1.59 -20.21 19.68
CA SER A 464 2.67 -19.20 19.72
C SER A 464 2.44 -18.14 18.64
N PRO A 465 2.72 -16.86 18.88
CA PRO A 465 2.67 -15.84 17.85
C PRO A 465 3.57 -16.20 16.67
N SER A 466 3.23 -15.75 15.46
CA SER A 466 4.15 -15.90 14.33
C SER A 466 5.50 -15.27 14.66
N ALA A 467 6.58 -15.85 14.15
CA ALA A 467 7.94 -15.38 14.43
C ALA A 467 8.11 -13.88 14.11
N TRP A 468 7.31 -13.39 13.18
CA TRP A 468 7.32 -11.99 12.78
C TRP A 468 6.67 -11.04 13.80
N VAL A 469 5.65 -11.44 14.50
CA VAL A 469 5.06 -10.63 15.59
C VAL A 469 6.08 -10.37 16.70
N LEU A 470 7.01 -11.31 16.89
CA LEU A 470 8.09 -11.20 17.87
C LEU A 470 9.27 -10.34 17.39
N HIS A 471 9.42 -10.13 16.07
CA HIS A 471 10.61 -9.48 15.48
C HIS A 471 10.25 -8.59 14.28
N PRO A 472 9.59 -7.45 14.48
CA PRO A 472 9.06 -6.62 13.38
C PRO A 472 10.11 -5.76 12.66
N ASN A 473 11.35 -6.21 12.51
CA ASN A 473 12.42 -5.38 11.94
C ASN A 473 12.60 -5.63 10.44
N LEU A 474 11.79 -4.94 9.63
CA LEU A 474 11.81 -4.97 8.16
C LEU A 474 13.14 -4.55 7.53
N PRO A 475 13.81 -3.49 7.99
CA PRO A 475 15.03 -3.03 7.35
C PRO A 475 16.16 -4.07 7.35
N ALA A 476 16.18 -5.01 8.30
CA ALA A 476 17.17 -6.10 8.33
C ALA A 476 17.07 -7.07 7.13
N LEU A 477 15.97 -7.04 6.39
CA LEU A 477 15.76 -7.92 5.23
C LEU A 477 16.61 -7.54 4.01
N ALA A 478 16.91 -6.25 3.82
CA ALA A 478 17.76 -5.80 2.72
C ALA A 478 19.15 -6.43 2.74
N GLY A 479 19.66 -6.80 3.93
CA GLY A 479 20.92 -7.54 4.11
C GLY A 479 20.79 -9.06 4.08
N SER A 480 19.58 -9.63 4.01
CA SER A 480 19.36 -11.07 4.06
C SER A 480 19.63 -11.74 2.71
N ALA A 481 20.66 -12.58 2.65
CA ALA A 481 20.91 -13.39 1.46
C ALA A 481 19.76 -14.36 1.13
N ALA A 482 19.04 -14.85 2.13
CA ALA A 482 17.86 -15.67 1.92
C ALA A 482 16.71 -14.89 1.27
N TYR A 483 16.48 -13.64 1.69
CA TYR A 483 15.49 -12.78 1.08
C TYR A 483 15.86 -12.37 -0.35
N GLN A 484 17.13 -12.09 -0.60
CA GLN A 484 17.66 -11.76 -1.94
C GLN A 484 17.41 -12.86 -2.96
N ARG A 485 17.55 -14.13 -2.55
CA ARG A 485 17.27 -15.29 -3.44
C ARG A 485 15.81 -15.33 -3.90
N LEU A 486 14.87 -14.77 -3.12
CA LEU A 486 13.46 -14.68 -3.54
C LEU A 486 13.27 -13.78 -4.77
N TRP A 487 14.13 -12.77 -4.94
CA TRP A 487 14.11 -11.92 -6.13
C TRP A 487 14.83 -12.54 -7.33
N SER A 488 15.97 -13.18 -7.12
CA SER A 488 16.81 -13.66 -8.20
C SER A 488 16.29 -14.92 -8.91
N GLY A 489 15.43 -15.70 -8.26
CA GLY A 489 14.93 -16.97 -8.82
C GLY A 489 15.99 -18.05 -8.96
N ASN A 490 17.22 -17.84 -8.47
CA ASN A 490 18.25 -18.85 -8.45
C ASN A 490 18.09 -19.72 -7.20
N PRO A 491 17.80 -21.03 -7.34
CA PRO A 491 18.01 -21.97 -6.25
C PRO A 491 19.50 -22.01 -5.97
N GLY A 492 19.93 -21.62 -4.77
CA GLY A 492 21.33 -21.64 -4.32
C GLY A 492 21.88 -23.06 -4.21
#